data_4b8aa7618911fc577759b30aaddd5067
#
_entry.id   4b8aa7618911fc577759b30aaddd5067
#
_cell.length_a   1.000
_cell.length_b   1.000
_cell.length_c   1.000
_cell.angle_alpha   90.00
_cell.angle_beta   90.00
_cell.angle_gamma   90.00
#
_symmetry.space_group_name_H-M   'P 1'
#
loop_
_entity.id
_entity.type
_entity.pdbx_description
1 polymer ?
#
loop_
_entity_poly.entity_id
_entity_poly.type
_entity_poly.pdbx_seq_one_letter_code
_entity_poly.pdbx_strand_id
1 'polypeptide(L)'
;MSLTPIIVNQMIRSRRSVFIDQFEKDKTIPDHIILEILENANAAPTHKLTEPWRFTIFCGAGLQILAEKQAAIYKENARSTFKQNKYEKLLITPQQCSHAIAIGLKRNTTVPEIEEVTAVSCAIENIYLSLAPYGIGGYLSTGGITYMEGVKEPLGLGKEDIFIGFFYLGYIKIPTPHRTPGPLEDKITWIR
;
A
#
# COMPACT_ATOMS: atom_id res chain seq x y z
N MET A 1 24.94 9.23 -11.33
CA MET A 1 25.29 7.79 -11.32
C MET A 1 24.58 7.12 -12.48
N SER A 2 25.29 6.41 -13.35
CA SER A 2 24.65 5.64 -14.43
C SER A 2 23.96 4.42 -13.82
N LEU A 3 22.64 4.29 -14.04
CA LEU A 3 21.90 3.09 -13.66
C LEU A 3 22.39 1.92 -14.53
N THR A 4 22.91 0.88 -13.89
CA THR A 4 23.30 -0.36 -14.58
C THR A 4 22.19 -1.40 -14.48
N PRO A 5 22.03 -2.33 -15.44
CA PRO A 5 21.07 -3.43 -15.34
C PRO A 5 21.19 -4.23 -14.05
N ILE A 6 22.40 -4.35 -13.51
CA ILE A 6 22.68 -5.07 -12.25
C ILE A 6 21.95 -4.41 -11.07
N ILE A 7 22.04 -3.08 -10.94
CA ILE A 7 21.40 -2.33 -9.84
C ILE A 7 19.89 -2.46 -9.93
N VAL A 8 19.30 -2.26 -11.12
CA VAL A 8 17.85 -2.35 -11.34
C VAL A 8 17.35 -3.78 -11.03
N ASN A 9 18.03 -4.80 -11.54
CA ASN A 9 17.67 -6.18 -11.29
C ASN A 9 17.74 -6.54 -9.79
N GLN A 10 18.77 -6.06 -9.10
CA GLN A 10 18.94 -6.29 -7.67
C GLN A 10 17.79 -5.62 -6.88
N MET A 11 17.46 -4.36 -7.18
CA MET A 11 16.39 -3.62 -6.55
C MET A 11 15.03 -4.34 -6.69
N ILE A 12 14.67 -4.75 -7.91
CA ILE A 12 13.43 -5.48 -8.19
C ILE A 12 13.39 -6.83 -7.47
N ARG A 13 14.49 -7.60 -7.56
CA ARG A 13 14.53 -8.97 -7.01
C ARG A 13 14.65 -9.01 -5.49
N SER A 14 15.17 -7.96 -4.86
CA SER A 14 15.26 -7.87 -3.40
C SER A 14 14.01 -7.34 -2.72
N ARG A 15 13.08 -6.70 -3.47
CA ARG A 15 11.84 -6.16 -2.91
C ARG A 15 11.03 -7.22 -2.17
N ARG A 16 10.62 -6.91 -0.94
CA ARG A 16 9.81 -7.78 -0.07
C ARG A 16 8.68 -6.98 0.56
N SER A 17 7.59 -7.66 0.86
CA SER A 17 6.63 -7.17 1.84
C SER A 17 7.21 -7.39 3.23
N VAL A 18 7.20 -6.33 4.04
CA VAL A 18 7.64 -6.35 5.44
C VAL A 18 6.42 -6.00 6.29
N PHE A 19 6.03 -6.90 7.20
CA PHE A 19 4.82 -6.75 7.98
C PHE A 19 5.04 -5.94 9.26
N ILE A 20 3.97 -5.47 9.87
CA ILE A 20 4.01 -4.54 11.02
C ILE A 20 4.79 -5.09 12.21
N ASP A 21 4.72 -6.38 12.47
CA ASP A 21 5.46 -7.05 13.54
C ASP A 21 6.99 -7.06 13.31
N GLN A 22 7.43 -6.76 12.09
CA GLN A 22 8.82 -6.64 11.70
C GLN A 22 9.36 -5.20 11.77
N PHE A 23 8.53 -4.20 12.11
CA PHE A 23 8.94 -2.80 12.20
C PHE A 23 9.59 -2.44 13.54
N GLU A 24 10.47 -1.43 13.50
CA GLU A 24 10.92 -0.70 14.68
C GLU A 24 9.77 0.16 15.22
N LYS A 25 9.36 -0.06 16.48
CA LYS A 25 8.13 0.55 17.03
C LYS A 25 8.25 2.05 17.32
N ASP A 26 9.43 2.51 17.72
CA ASP A 26 9.63 3.87 18.24
C ASP A 26 10.35 4.79 17.24
N LYS A 27 10.36 4.41 15.95
CA LYS A 27 11.06 5.14 14.92
C LYS A 27 10.10 5.66 13.85
N THR A 28 10.01 6.98 13.75
CA THR A 28 9.15 7.66 12.76
C THR A 28 9.95 7.99 11.50
N ILE A 29 9.37 7.73 10.34
CA ILE A 29 9.92 8.14 9.04
C ILE A 29 9.67 9.65 8.90
N PRO A 30 10.67 10.45 8.53
CA PRO A 30 10.46 11.88 8.25
C PRO A 30 9.51 12.12 7.07
N ASP A 31 8.66 13.14 7.17
CA ASP A 31 7.65 13.46 6.16
C ASP A 31 8.24 13.70 4.76
N HIS A 32 9.44 14.30 4.66
CA HIS A 32 10.08 14.52 3.37
C HIS A 32 10.43 13.22 2.65
N ILE A 33 10.75 12.13 3.37
CA ILE A 33 10.99 10.82 2.78
C ILE A 33 9.67 10.23 2.26
N ILE A 34 8.58 10.38 3.01
CA ILE A 34 7.25 9.95 2.55
C ILE A 34 6.86 10.69 1.27
N LEU A 35 7.08 12.01 1.21
CA LEU A 35 6.79 12.80 0.01
C LEU A 35 7.62 12.34 -1.19
N GLU A 36 8.93 12.09 -1.03
CA GLU A 36 9.79 11.58 -2.09
C GLU A 36 9.34 10.21 -2.60
N ILE A 37 8.92 9.31 -1.71
CA ILE A 37 8.34 8.01 -2.08
C ILE A 37 7.06 8.20 -2.90
N LEU A 38 6.21 9.16 -2.53
CA LEU A 38 4.96 9.43 -3.24
C LEU A 38 5.18 10.16 -4.57
N GLU A 39 6.23 10.98 -4.70
CA GLU A 39 6.65 11.54 -5.99
C GLU A 39 7.08 10.42 -6.95
N ASN A 40 7.81 9.41 -6.46
CA ASN A 40 8.13 8.23 -7.26
C ASN A 40 6.88 7.44 -7.66
N ALA A 41 5.89 7.32 -6.77
CA ALA A 41 4.60 6.73 -7.10
C ALA A 41 3.87 7.53 -8.18
N ASN A 42 3.92 8.86 -8.09
CA ASN A 42 3.28 9.76 -9.05
C ASN A 42 3.91 9.71 -10.45
N ALA A 43 5.15 9.19 -10.57
CA ALA A 43 5.81 8.96 -11.86
C ALA A 43 5.35 7.66 -12.58
N ALA A 44 4.35 6.96 -12.05
CA ALA A 44 3.83 5.74 -12.68
C ALA A 44 3.17 6.02 -14.04
N PRO A 45 3.23 5.06 -14.99
CA PRO A 45 2.54 5.23 -16.27
C PRO A 45 1.02 5.20 -16.09
N THR A 46 0.32 6.02 -16.87
CA THR A 46 -1.13 6.12 -16.83
C THR A 46 -1.71 6.38 -18.22
N HIS A 47 -2.84 5.75 -18.56
CA HIS A 47 -3.51 5.99 -19.84
C HIS A 47 -4.17 7.37 -19.85
N LYS A 48 -4.00 8.12 -20.95
CA LYS A 48 -4.55 9.49 -21.14
C LYS A 48 -4.22 10.47 -19.99
N LEU A 49 -3.14 10.23 -19.25
CA LEU A 49 -2.72 11.07 -18.12
C LEU A 49 -3.83 11.26 -17.08
N THR A 50 -4.59 10.20 -16.80
CA THR A 50 -5.68 10.27 -15.79
C THR A 50 -5.17 10.38 -14.36
N GLU A 51 -3.94 9.87 -14.07
CA GLU A 51 -3.30 9.91 -12.75
C GLU A 51 -4.29 9.54 -11.64
N PRO A 52 -4.85 8.31 -11.68
CA PRO A 52 -6.04 7.96 -10.92
C PRO A 52 -5.77 7.75 -9.42
N TRP A 53 -4.52 7.60 -9.02
CA TRP A 53 -4.15 7.35 -7.63
C TRP A 53 -4.52 8.50 -6.70
N ARG A 54 -5.01 8.16 -5.51
CA ARG A 54 -5.27 9.09 -4.39
C ARG A 54 -4.65 8.51 -3.15
N PHE A 55 -3.88 9.35 -2.45
CA PHE A 55 -3.16 8.96 -1.25
C PHE A 55 -3.67 9.78 -0.07
N THR A 56 -4.12 9.09 1.00
CA THR A 56 -4.40 9.72 2.30
C THR A 56 -3.41 9.18 3.30
N ILE A 57 -2.61 10.06 3.90
CA ILE A 57 -1.50 9.70 4.78
C ILE A 57 -1.95 9.84 6.23
N PHE A 58 -1.69 8.81 7.03
CA PHE A 58 -1.91 8.78 8.48
C PHE A 58 -0.57 8.63 9.18
N CYS A 59 -0.25 9.54 10.09
CA CYS A 59 0.96 9.50 10.92
C CYS A 59 0.66 10.08 12.31
N GLY A 60 1.51 9.80 13.29
CA GLY A 60 1.33 10.29 14.65
C GLY A 60 -0.08 10.01 15.21
N ALA A 61 -0.78 11.04 15.70
CA ALA A 61 -2.16 10.92 16.19
C ALA A 61 -3.14 10.44 15.10
N GLY A 62 -2.84 10.66 13.82
CA GLY A 62 -3.65 10.17 12.70
C GLY A 62 -3.74 8.65 12.64
N LEU A 63 -2.75 7.91 13.14
CA LEU A 63 -2.78 6.45 13.19
C LEU A 63 -3.82 5.92 14.19
N GLN A 64 -4.03 6.62 15.30
CA GLN A 64 -5.10 6.30 16.24
C GLN A 64 -6.47 6.58 15.61
N ILE A 65 -6.63 7.72 14.94
CA ILE A 65 -7.87 8.06 14.22
C ILE A 65 -8.19 6.98 13.18
N LEU A 66 -7.18 6.52 12.42
CA LEU A 66 -7.34 5.42 11.48
C LEU A 66 -7.78 4.13 12.18
N ALA A 67 -7.13 3.77 13.29
CA ALA A 67 -7.44 2.57 14.05
C ALA A 67 -8.90 2.55 14.53
N GLU A 68 -9.35 3.66 15.13
CA GLU A 68 -10.73 3.83 15.60
C GLU A 68 -11.74 3.74 14.45
N LYS A 69 -11.48 4.42 13.33
CA LYS A 69 -12.33 4.36 12.13
C LYS A 69 -12.40 2.95 11.55
N GLN A 70 -11.27 2.25 11.42
CA GLN A 70 -11.27 0.87 10.92
C GLN A 70 -12.09 -0.06 11.83
N ALA A 71 -11.94 0.07 13.13
CA ALA A 71 -12.67 -0.73 14.12
C ALA A 71 -14.18 -0.43 14.08
N ALA A 72 -14.58 0.84 13.97
CA ALA A 72 -15.97 1.25 13.85
C ALA A 72 -16.64 0.68 12.59
N ILE A 73 -16.00 0.88 11.43
CA ILE A 73 -16.49 0.33 10.14
C ILE A 73 -16.63 -1.20 10.22
N TYR A 74 -15.63 -1.89 10.79
CA TYR A 74 -15.72 -3.33 10.97
C TYR A 74 -16.90 -3.73 11.86
N LYS A 75 -17.10 -3.05 12.99
CA LYS A 75 -18.16 -3.35 13.94
C LYS A 75 -19.55 -3.20 13.29
N GLU A 76 -19.74 -2.13 12.51
CA GLU A 76 -21.01 -1.87 11.80
C GLU A 76 -21.30 -2.91 10.72
N ASN A 77 -20.28 -3.33 9.96
CA ASN A 77 -20.45 -4.25 8.84
C ASN A 77 -20.45 -5.73 9.26
N ALA A 78 -19.76 -6.10 10.32
CA ALA A 78 -19.56 -7.50 10.69
C ALA A 78 -20.84 -8.18 11.22
N ARG A 79 -21.76 -7.42 11.84
CA ARG A 79 -23.05 -7.95 12.36
C ARG A 79 -22.85 -9.30 13.06
N SER A 80 -23.49 -10.37 12.56
CA SER A 80 -23.41 -11.74 13.10
C SER A 80 -22.03 -12.40 12.92
N THR A 81 -21.16 -11.87 12.06
CA THR A 81 -19.79 -12.36 11.84
C THR A 81 -18.73 -11.61 12.65
N PHE A 82 -19.16 -10.77 13.59
CA PHE A 82 -18.26 -10.00 14.44
C PHE A 82 -17.36 -10.91 15.27
N LYS A 83 -16.05 -10.57 15.28
CA LYS A 83 -15.04 -11.26 16.08
C LYS A 83 -14.27 -10.23 16.90
N GLN A 84 -14.32 -10.38 18.22
CA GLN A 84 -13.66 -9.47 19.16
C GLN A 84 -12.15 -9.32 18.86
N ASN A 85 -11.44 -10.41 18.64
CA ASN A 85 -10.01 -10.39 18.33
C ASN A 85 -9.69 -9.60 17.05
N LYS A 86 -10.58 -9.63 16.05
CA LYS A 86 -10.40 -8.84 14.82
C LYS A 86 -10.62 -7.35 15.08
N TYR A 87 -11.62 -7.01 15.87
CA TYR A 87 -11.89 -5.64 16.30
C TYR A 87 -10.70 -5.04 17.06
N GLU A 88 -10.18 -5.76 18.05
CA GLU A 88 -9.01 -5.35 18.85
C GLU A 88 -7.76 -5.22 17.97
N LYS A 89 -7.54 -6.14 17.05
CA LYS A 89 -6.43 -6.07 16.09
C LYS A 89 -6.52 -4.81 15.23
N LEU A 90 -7.69 -4.41 14.78
CA LEU A 90 -7.88 -3.17 14.00
C LEU A 90 -7.55 -1.93 14.81
N LEU A 91 -7.85 -1.92 16.12
CA LEU A 91 -7.49 -0.82 17.02
C LEU A 91 -5.97 -0.71 17.29
N ILE A 92 -5.25 -1.83 17.27
CA ILE A 92 -3.83 -1.85 17.66
C ILE A 92 -2.90 -1.74 16.45
N THR A 93 -3.22 -2.44 15.37
CA THR A 93 -2.33 -2.62 14.23
C THR A 93 -1.83 -1.30 13.61
N PRO A 94 -2.68 -0.30 13.31
CA PRO A 94 -2.19 0.94 12.71
C PRO A 94 -1.21 1.71 13.59
N GLN A 95 -1.33 1.60 14.91
CA GLN A 95 -0.48 2.31 15.86
C GLN A 95 0.93 1.71 16.00
N GLN A 96 1.19 0.57 15.37
CA GLN A 96 2.49 -0.11 15.40
C GLN A 96 3.38 0.19 14.20
N CYS A 97 2.93 1.04 13.28
CA CYS A 97 3.71 1.50 12.13
C CYS A 97 4.07 2.99 12.26
N SER A 98 5.01 3.43 11.45
CA SER A 98 5.36 4.85 11.36
C SER A 98 4.29 5.64 10.61
N HIS A 99 3.87 5.09 9.45
CA HIS A 99 2.86 5.69 8.58
C HIS A 99 1.94 4.62 8.01
N ALA A 100 0.70 5.02 7.74
CA ALA A 100 -0.23 4.26 6.91
C ALA A 100 -0.72 5.17 5.77
N ILE A 101 -0.69 4.65 4.54
CA ILE A 101 -1.19 5.35 3.36
C ILE A 101 -2.42 4.60 2.88
N ALA A 102 -3.59 5.24 2.94
CA ALA A 102 -4.77 4.73 2.25
C ALA A 102 -4.62 5.05 0.76
N ILE A 103 -4.69 4.02 -0.07
CA ILE A 103 -4.55 4.12 -1.52
C ILE A 103 -5.91 3.95 -2.17
N GLY A 104 -6.37 5.02 -2.80
CA GLY A 104 -7.58 5.08 -3.59
C GLY A 104 -7.31 5.22 -5.08
N LEU A 105 -8.32 4.90 -5.86
CA LEU A 105 -8.40 5.12 -7.28
C LEU A 105 -9.61 5.99 -7.57
N LYS A 106 -9.38 7.20 -8.08
CA LYS A 106 -10.44 8.08 -8.57
C LYS A 106 -10.79 7.71 -10.00
N ARG A 107 -12.01 7.24 -10.21
CA ARG A 107 -12.48 6.78 -11.51
C ARG A 107 -12.61 7.92 -12.53
N ASN A 108 -12.11 7.67 -13.74
CA ASN A 108 -12.42 8.43 -14.92
C ASN A 108 -13.18 7.53 -15.90
N THR A 109 -14.49 7.75 -16.05
CA THR A 109 -15.38 6.90 -16.86
C THR A 109 -15.08 6.93 -18.36
N THR A 110 -14.16 7.80 -18.81
CA THR A 110 -13.73 7.87 -20.23
C THR A 110 -12.66 6.84 -20.58
N VAL A 111 -12.16 6.09 -19.58
CA VAL A 111 -11.18 5.02 -19.75
C VAL A 111 -11.64 3.74 -19.07
N PRO A 112 -11.24 2.56 -19.57
CA PRO A 112 -11.54 1.29 -18.94
C PRO A 112 -10.99 1.22 -17.51
N GLU A 113 -11.77 0.66 -16.59
CA GLU A 113 -11.36 0.53 -15.17
C GLU A 113 -10.05 -0.24 -15.00
N ILE A 114 -9.86 -1.31 -15.79
CA ILE A 114 -8.66 -2.15 -15.71
C ILE A 114 -7.36 -1.34 -15.99
N GLU A 115 -7.42 -0.33 -16.85
CA GLU A 115 -6.26 0.50 -17.16
C GLU A 115 -5.88 1.39 -15.97
N GLU A 116 -6.88 1.92 -15.26
CA GLU A 116 -6.65 2.72 -14.06
C GLU A 116 -6.17 1.87 -12.87
N VAL A 117 -6.73 0.66 -12.72
CA VAL A 117 -6.24 -0.31 -11.72
C VAL A 117 -4.79 -0.68 -12.01
N THR A 118 -4.44 -0.89 -13.28
CA THR A 118 -3.06 -1.17 -13.71
C THR A 118 -2.14 0.01 -13.39
N ALA A 119 -2.56 1.24 -13.65
CA ALA A 119 -1.79 2.44 -13.35
C ALA A 119 -1.52 2.58 -11.84
N VAL A 120 -2.56 2.40 -10.99
CA VAL A 120 -2.39 2.43 -9.53
C VAL A 120 -1.49 1.29 -9.05
N SER A 121 -1.55 0.12 -9.68
CA SER A 121 -0.65 -1.01 -9.36
C SER A 121 0.81 -0.68 -9.66
N CYS A 122 1.09 0.04 -10.76
CA CYS A 122 2.44 0.55 -11.06
C CYS A 122 2.90 1.58 -10.00
N ALA A 123 2.01 2.49 -9.58
CA ALA A 123 2.33 3.46 -8.53
C ALA A 123 2.65 2.75 -7.20
N ILE A 124 1.92 1.70 -6.84
CA ILE A 124 2.20 0.89 -5.65
C ILE A 124 3.55 0.19 -5.75
N GLU A 125 3.91 -0.37 -6.91
CA GLU A 125 5.24 -0.98 -7.07
C GLU A 125 6.35 0.07 -6.98
N ASN A 126 6.14 1.29 -7.49
CA ASN A 126 7.10 2.39 -7.32
C ASN A 126 7.27 2.74 -5.83
N ILE A 127 6.19 2.74 -5.01
CA ILE A 127 6.30 2.86 -3.55
C ILE A 127 7.23 1.77 -3.02
N TYR A 128 6.94 0.49 -3.32
CA TYR A 128 7.74 -0.63 -2.81
C TYR A 128 9.22 -0.52 -3.16
N LEU A 129 9.54 -0.18 -4.40
CA LEU A 129 10.93 -0.07 -4.88
C LEU A 129 11.67 1.11 -4.23
N SER A 130 10.94 2.16 -3.84
CA SER A 130 11.51 3.34 -3.20
C SER A 130 11.89 3.13 -1.72
N LEU A 131 11.43 2.06 -1.07
CA LEU A 131 11.61 1.88 0.38
C LEU A 131 13.03 1.44 0.78
N ALA A 132 13.60 0.52 -0.01
CA ALA A 132 14.84 -0.17 0.36
C ALA A 132 16.03 0.76 0.62
N PRO A 133 16.28 1.83 -0.17
CA PRO A 133 17.39 2.76 0.07
C PRO A 133 17.33 3.46 1.42
N TYR A 134 16.14 3.60 2.01
CA TYR A 134 15.94 4.25 3.31
C TYR A 134 15.91 3.27 4.50
N GLY A 135 16.09 1.96 4.26
CA GLY A 135 15.91 0.94 5.30
C GLY A 135 14.45 0.82 5.77
N ILE A 136 13.50 1.27 4.95
CA ILE A 136 12.07 1.22 5.21
C ILE A 136 11.48 -0.04 4.61
N GLY A 137 10.59 -0.68 5.34
CA GLY A 137 9.74 -1.76 4.87
C GLY A 137 8.29 -1.35 4.81
N GLY A 138 7.51 -2.14 4.08
CA GLY A 138 6.07 -1.92 4.02
C GLY A 138 5.32 -3.05 3.33
N TYR A 139 4.02 -3.03 3.46
CA TYR A 139 3.14 -3.94 2.73
C TYR A 139 1.78 -3.33 2.47
N LEU A 140 1.19 -3.72 1.34
CA LEU A 140 -0.18 -3.39 1.00
C LEU A 140 -1.13 -4.41 1.63
N SER A 141 -2.03 -3.92 2.48
CA SER A 141 -3.14 -4.69 3.05
C SER A 141 -4.42 -4.41 2.27
N THR A 142 -4.88 -5.39 1.52
CA THR A 142 -6.13 -5.34 0.73
C THR A 142 -7.29 -6.07 1.40
N GLY A 143 -7.10 -6.52 2.62
CA GLY A 143 -8.11 -7.20 3.45
C GLY A 143 -8.77 -6.26 4.45
N GLY A 144 -9.18 -6.83 5.59
CA GLY A 144 -9.75 -6.06 6.70
C GLY A 144 -11.09 -5.43 6.36
N ILE A 145 -11.10 -4.10 6.23
CA ILE A 145 -12.28 -3.29 5.94
C ILE A 145 -12.35 -2.81 4.49
N THR A 146 -11.40 -3.17 3.65
CA THR A 146 -11.23 -2.61 2.29
C THR A 146 -12.50 -2.66 1.45
N TYR A 147 -13.31 -3.69 1.60
CA TYR A 147 -14.55 -3.90 0.85
C TYR A 147 -15.82 -3.61 1.66
N MET A 148 -15.68 -2.98 2.83
CA MET A 148 -16.81 -2.68 3.70
C MET A 148 -17.46 -1.34 3.35
N GLU A 149 -18.76 -1.24 3.55
CA GLU A 149 -19.50 0.01 3.41
C GLU A 149 -18.95 1.06 4.39
N GLY A 150 -18.92 2.32 3.97
CA GLY A 150 -18.42 3.43 4.79
C GLY A 150 -16.89 3.64 4.76
N VAL A 151 -16.10 2.78 4.08
CA VAL A 151 -14.64 2.96 4.03
C VAL A 151 -14.20 4.11 3.12
N LYS A 152 -14.94 4.39 2.05
CA LYS A 152 -14.55 5.36 1.01
C LYS A 152 -14.73 6.81 1.45
N GLU A 153 -15.85 7.12 2.10
CA GLU A 153 -16.25 8.48 2.46
C GLU A 153 -15.21 9.23 3.32
N PRO A 154 -14.67 8.64 4.40
CA PRO A 154 -13.62 9.28 5.20
C PRO A 154 -12.31 9.52 4.46
N LEU A 155 -12.12 8.87 3.30
CA LEU A 155 -10.94 9.00 2.43
C LEU A 155 -11.17 9.98 1.26
N GLY A 156 -12.34 10.62 1.19
CA GLY A 156 -12.71 11.53 0.10
C GLY A 156 -12.96 10.82 -1.24
N LEU A 157 -13.23 9.52 -1.21
CA LEU A 157 -13.53 8.72 -2.40
C LEU A 157 -15.04 8.69 -2.65
N GLY A 158 -15.44 8.93 -3.89
CA GLY A 158 -16.81 8.87 -4.34
C GLY A 158 -17.32 7.44 -4.52
N LYS A 159 -18.62 7.34 -4.91
CA LYS A 159 -19.28 6.05 -5.09
C LYS A 159 -18.61 5.18 -6.15
N GLU A 160 -18.24 5.77 -7.29
CA GLU A 160 -17.60 5.06 -8.41
C GLU A 160 -16.11 4.82 -8.19
N ASP A 161 -15.48 5.54 -7.25
CA ASP A 161 -14.07 5.39 -6.94
C ASP A 161 -13.81 4.03 -6.27
N ILE A 162 -12.56 3.57 -6.33
CA ILE A 162 -12.16 2.29 -5.76
C ILE A 162 -11.17 2.54 -4.63
N PHE A 163 -11.42 1.94 -3.47
CA PHE A 163 -10.43 1.85 -2.41
C PHE A 163 -9.61 0.59 -2.61
N ILE A 164 -8.28 0.73 -2.79
CA ILE A 164 -7.38 -0.39 -3.04
C ILE A 164 -6.95 -1.05 -1.73
N GLY A 165 -6.63 -0.25 -0.71
CA GLY A 165 -6.17 -0.77 0.57
C GLY A 165 -5.28 0.21 1.34
N PHE A 166 -4.74 -0.28 2.46
CA PHE A 166 -3.79 0.47 3.29
C PHE A 166 -2.37 -0.04 3.07
N PHE A 167 -1.45 0.87 2.80
CA PHE A 167 -0.02 0.58 2.74
C PHE A 167 0.63 1.01 4.05
N TYR A 168 1.08 0.05 4.86
CA TYR A 168 1.72 0.31 6.15
C TYR A 168 3.24 0.39 5.99
N LEU A 169 3.88 1.35 6.64
CA LEU A 169 5.29 1.71 6.52
C LEU A 169 5.98 1.80 7.89
N GLY A 170 7.20 1.32 7.97
CA GLY A 170 8.05 1.44 9.15
C GLY A 170 9.51 1.09 8.83
N TYR A 171 10.44 1.47 9.70
CA TYR A 171 11.82 1.01 9.59
C TYR A 171 11.91 -0.48 9.89
N ILE A 172 12.74 -1.19 9.12
CA ILE A 172 12.88 -2.65 9.26
C ILE A 172 13.72 -2.99 10.49
N LYS A 173 13.12 -3.71 11.43
CA LYS A 173 13.80 -4.34 12.57
C LYS A 173 14.18 -5.79 12.27
N ILE A 174 13.26 -6.53 11.65
CA ILE A 174 13.43 -7.94 11.32
C ILE A 174 13.32 -8.08 9.79
N PRO A 175 14.41 -8.43 9.08
CA PRO A 175 14.37 -8.61 7.63
C PRO A 175 13.45 -9.76 7.23
N THR A 176 12.72 -9.58 6.14
CA THR A 176 11.94 -10.66 5.54
C THR A 176 12.88 -11.62 4.79
N PRO A 177 12.75 -12.94 4.97
CA PRO A 177 13.55 -13.92 4.25
C PRO A 177 13.44 -13.78 2.72
N HIS A 178 14.50 -14.20 2.04
CA HIS A 178 14.48 -14.27 0.57
C HIS A 178 13.43 -15.24 0.09
N ARG A 179 12.69 -14.87 -0.97
CA ARG A 179 11.75 -15.75 -1.66
C ARG A 179 12.21 -15.93 -3.11
N THR A 180 12.31 -17.19 -3.54
CA THR A 180 12.49 -17.53 -4.94
C THR A 180 11.13 -17.60 -5.63
N PRO A 181 10.88 -16.81 -6.67
CA PRO A 181 9.68 -16.96 -7.49
C PRO A 181 9.61 -18.35 -8.12
N GLY A 182 8.40 -18.79 -8.46
CA GLY A 182 8.21 -20.02 -9.27
C GLY A 182 8.82 -19.89 -10.68
N PRO A 183 8.97 -21.01 -11.40
CA PRO A 183 9.57 -21.05 -12.73
C PRO A 183 8.97 -20.00 -13.68
N LEU A 184 9.82 -19.36 -14.49
CA LEU A 184 9.38 -18.37 -15.48
C LEU A 184 8.87 -19.07 -16.74
N GLU A 185 9.39 -20.24 -17.07
CA GLU A 185 9.12 -21.01 -18.26
C GLU A 185 7.63 -21.29 -18.44
N ASP A 186 6.93 -21.52 -17.33
CA ASP A 186 5.47 -21.78 -17.32
C ASP A 186 4.63 -20.52 -17.61
N LYS A 187 5.25 -19.35 -17.72
CA LYS A 187 4.60 -18.04 -17.82
C LYS A 187 4.91 -17.30 -19.11
N ILE A 188 5.75 -17.88 -19.98
CA ILE A 188 6.18 -17.26 -21.22
C ILE A 188 5.89 -18.18 -22.41
N THR A 189 5.53 -17.56 -23.52
CA THR A 189 5.42 -18.24 -24.82
C THR A 189 6.20 -17.42 -25.85
N TRP A 190 7.11 -18.09 -26.58
CA TRP A 190 7.84 -17.49 -27.69
C TRP A 190 7.14 -17.79 -29.00
N ILE A 191 6.79 -16.75 -29.76
CA ILE A 191 6.34 -16.87 -31.15
C ILE A 191 7.49 -16.30 -32.01
N ARG A 192 8.09 -17.14 -32.86
CA ARG A 192 9.26 -16.78 -33.68
C ARG A 192 8.95 -17.03 -35.15
#